data_d605da1e340c67995538b9f674b198b1
#
_entry.id   d605da1e340c67995538b9f674b198b1
#
_cell.length_a   1.000
_cell.length_b   1.000
_cell.length_c   1.000
_cell.angle_alpha   90.00
_cell.angle_beta   90.00
_cell.angle_gamma   90.00
#
_symmetry.space_group_name_H-M   'P 1'
#
loop_
_entity.id
_entity.type
_entity.pdbx_description
1 polymer ?
#
loop_
_entity_poly.entity_id
_entity_poly.type
_entity_poly.pdbx_seq_one_letter_code
_entity_poly.pdbx_strand_id
1 'polypeptide(L)'
;LADTFLIDMPALYVLPYEVGVNALTAGFYPRDTAIILTWGAMQNLDEMELYGLLSHEFNKILSGDTAENTRLKILYSSLTTFSQWGSKIAKLGFTKHGQAHTHKFATSFVAIGGVIWLIGSLGILITRFIKYISLGSRTFKNDQKTKRLIQNDANVQTLLRIYVHHSGSQIHSEYAESISHMCFANSLSPQNWMNIHPAIEQRIYELNPGLVQDLQLENLKKLRNQPLFSLFRSLE
;
A
#
# COMPACT_ATOMS: atom_id res chain seq x y z
N LEU A 1 10.55 5.78 19.00
CA LEU A 1 10.76 6.00 17.54
C LEU A 1 10.73 7.48 17.18
N ALA A 2 9.73 8.27 17.56
CA ALA A 2 9.66 9.70 17.22
C ALA A 2 10.95 10.43 17.60
N ASP A 3 11.45 10.21 18.81
CA ASP A 3 12.71 10.78 19.29
C ASP A 3 13.93 10.28 18.49
N THR A 4 13.95 8.99 18.15
CA THR A 4 15.03 8.39 17.35
C THR A 4 15.09 8.98 15.94
N PHE A 5 13.94 9.26 15.36
CA PHE A 5 13.83 9.82 14.01
C PHE A 5 13.77 11.35 14.00
N LEU A 6 13.80 12.01 15.18
CA LEU A 6 13.76 13.46 15.35
C LEU A 6 12.58 14.13 14.63
N ILE A 7 11.40 13.51 14.70
CA ILE A 7 10.15 14.04 14.17
C ILE A 7 9.07 14.09 15.25
N ASP A 8 8.11 15.00 15.08
CA ASP A 8 6.94 15.04 15.95
C ASP A 8 6.19 13.69 15.87
N MET A 9 5.59 13.27 16.99
CA MET A 9 4.84 12.01 17.04
C MET A 9 3.65 12.07 16.08
N PRO A 10 3.60 11.22 15.02
CA PRO A 10 2.47 11.18 14.11
C PRO A 10 1.22 10.65 14.81
N ALA A 11 0.05 11.06 14.33
CA ALA A 11 -1.21 10.50 14.80
C ALA A 11 -1.28 9.01 14.42
N LEU A 12 -1.70 8.16 15.37
CA LEU A 12 -1.84 6.72 15.14
C LEU A 12 -3.31 6.34 15.02
N TYR A 13 -3.64 5.61 13.97
CA TYR A 13 -4.99 5.07 13.73
C TYR A 13 -4.91 3.57 13.46
N VAL A 14 -6.02 2.88 13.69
CA VAL A 14 -6.16 1.45 13.42
C VAL A 14 -7.35 1.22 12.49
N LEU A 15 -7.17 0.36 11.48
CA LEU A 15 -8.23 -0.17 10.63
C LEU A 15 -8.79 -1.45 11.29
N PRO A 16 -9.96 -1.38 11.96
CA PRO A 16 -10.40 -2.43 12.89
C PRO A 16 -10.83 -3.73 12.21
N TYR A 17 -11.12 -3.71 10.91
CA TYR A 17 -11.64 -4.88 10.19
C TYR A 17 -10.63 -5.50 9.22
N GLU A 18 -9.42 -4.97 9.15
CA GLU A 18 -8.39 -5.46 8.23
C GLU A 18 -7.48 -6.46 8.95
N VAL A 19 -7.60 -7.73 8.57
CA VAL A 19 -6.89 -8.85 9.21
C VAL A 19 -5.49 -9.09 8.64
N GLY A 20 -5.18 -8.60 7.45
CA GLY A 20 -3.83 -8.65 6.88
C GLY A 20 -2.86 -7.75 7.66
N VAL A 21 -1.59 -8.12 7.70
CA VAL A 21 -0.53 -7.37 8.41
C VAL A 21 0.00 -6.26 7.51
N ASN A 22 -0.43 -5.02 7.75
CA ASN A 22 0.00 -3.88 6.93
C ASN A 22 -0.02 -2.57 7.73
N ALA A 23 0.63 -1.55 7.16
CA ALA A 23 0.59 -0.18 7.63
C ALA A 23 0.63 0.77 6.44
N LEU A 24 0.19 1.99 6.65
CA LEU A 24 0.34 3.06 5.67
C LEU A 24 0.49 4.41 6.37
N THR A 25 1.14 5.34 5.69
CA THR A 25 1.32 6.71 6.15
C THR A 25 0.69 7.70 5.19
N ALA A 26 0.04 8.73 5.74
CA ALA A 26 -0.56 9.82 4.99
C ALA A 26 -0.21 11.17 5.62
N GLY A 27 -0.04 12.20 4.79
CA GLY A 27 0.28 13.57 5.23
C GLY A 27 1.17 14.28 4.22
N PHE A 28 1.31 15.59 4.39
CA PHE A 28 2.14 16.43 3.50
C PHE A 28 3.43 16.90 4.15
N TYR A 29 3.42 17.06 5.46
CA TYR A 29 4.56 17.53 6.24
C TYR A 29 4.77 16.60 7.44
N PRO A 30 5.99 16.47 7.97
CA PRO A 30 6.26 15.63 9.15
C PRO A 30 5.34 15.90 10.35
N ARG A 31 4.91 17.17 10.53
CA ARG A 31 3.99 17.59 11.60
C ARG A 31 2.52 17.23 11.35
N ASP A 32 2.18 16.94 10.09
CA ASP A 32 0.80 16.67 9.66
C ASP A 32 0.75 15.28 9.02
N THR A 33 1.29 14.30 9.72
CA THR A 33 1.29 12.91 9.28
C THR A 33 0.51 12.03 10.23
N ALA A 34 -0.12 11.03 9.63
CA ALA A 34 -0.78 9.94 10.34
C ALA A 34 -0.21 8.61 9.88
N ILE A 35 0.02 7.71 10.82
CA ILE A 35 0.33 6.30 10.56
C ILE A 35 -0.94 5.51 10.86
N ILE A 36 -1.33 4.67 9.93
CA ILE A 36 -2.53 3.84 10.03
C ILE A 36 -2.09 2.39 9.99
N LEU A 37 -2.35 1.65 11.06
CA LEU A 37 -2.06 0.22 11.18
C LEU A 37 -3.32 -0.60 10.89
N THR A 38 -3.16 -1.76 10.32
CA THR A 38 -4.25 -2.73 10.26
C THR A 38 -4.41 -3.42 11.62
N TRP A 39 -5.64 -3.92 11.91
CA TRP A 39 -5.87 -4.73 13.09
C TRP A 39 -4.98 -5.98 13.10
N GLY A 40 -4.78 -6.59 11.91
CA GLY A 40 -3.88 -7.72 11.75
C GLY A 40 -2.43 -7.40 12.17
N ALA A 41 -1.92 -6.21 11.90
CA ALA A 41 -0.59 -5.79 12.37
C ALA A 41 -0.54 -5.71 13.89
N MET A 42 -1.56 -5.13 14.51
CA MET A 42 -1.63 -5.00 15.97
C MET A 42 -1.74 -6.35 16.71
N GLN A 43 -2.42 -7.32 16.12
CA GLN A 43 -2.64 -8.63 16.76
C GLN A 43 -1.53 -9.65 16.51
N ASN A 44 -0.87 -9.59 15.36
CA ASN A 44 0.01 -10.67 14.92
C ASN A 44 1.50 -10.32 14.95
N LEU A 45 1.86 -9.05 15.13
CA LEU A 45 3.25 -8.63 15.28
C LEU A 45 3.66 -8.61 16.75
N ASP A 46 4.84 -9.11 17.04
CA ASP A 46 5.48 -8.86 18.32
C ASP A 46 6.07 -7.46 18.40
N GLU A 47 6.65 -7.10 19.54
CA GLU A 47 7.20 -5.77 19.77
C GLU A 47 8.31 -5.41 18.77
N MET A 48 9.20 -6.34 18.45
CA MET A 48 10.30 -6.13 17.51
C MET A 48 9.80 -6.04 16.06
N GLU A 49 8.86 -6.87 15.69
CA GLU A 49 8.23 -6.85 14.37
C GLU A 49 7.43 -5.56 14.16
N LEU A 50 6.66 -5.12 15.18
CA LEU A 50 5.95 -3.86 15.15
C LEU A 50 6.91 -2.67 15.09
N TYR A 51 8.03 -2.74 15.84
CA TYR A 51 9.10 -1.75 15.76
C TYR A 51 9.68 -1.65 14.34
N GLY A 52 9.91 -2.77 13.67
CA GLY A 52 10.38 -2.83 12.29
C GLY A 52 9.39 -2.19 11.32
N LEU A 53 8.09 -2.52 11.44
CA LEU A 53 7.02 -1.95 10.64
C LEU A 53 6.93 -0.42 10.80
N LEU A 54 6.87 0.04 12.04
CA LEU A 54 6.78 1.46 12.36
C LEU A 54 8.02 2.22 11.91
N SER A 55 9.22 1.66 12.10
CA SER A 55 10.48 2.29 11.66
C SER A 55 10.50 2.53 10.15
N HIS A 56 9.95 1.61 9.37
CA HIS A 56 9.80 1.80 7.93
C HIS A 56 8.84 2.96 7.61
N GLU A 57 7.71 3.04 8.30
CA GLU A 57 6.73 4.13 8.11
C GLU A 57 7.32 5.50 8.54
N PHE A 58 8.06 5.56 9.65
CA PHE A 58 8.80 6.75 10.07
C PHE A 58 9.85 7.17 9.03
N ASN A 59 10.57 6.21 8.44
CA ASN A 59 11.53 6.51 7.37
C ASN A 59 10.83 7.09 6.13
N LYS A 60 9.62 6.64 5.77
CA LYS A 60 8.83 7.24 4.67
C LYS A 60 8.46 8.69 4.94
N ILE A 61 8.18 9.04 6.20
CA ILE A 61 7.93 10.44 6.60
C ILE A 61 9.19 11.27 6.38
N LEU A 62 10.34 10.81 6.89
CA LEU A 62 11.63 11.50 6.76
C LEU A 62 12.09 11.66 5.31
N SER A 63 11.88 10.65 4.48
CA SER A 63 12.30 10.67 3.07
C SER A 63 11.40 11.54 2.18
N GLY A 64 10.25 12.00 2.70
CA GLY A 64 9.25 12.74 1.92
C GLY A 64 8.34 11.83 1.06
N ASP A 65 8.55 10.52 1.07
CA ASP A 65 7.75 9.57 0.29
C ASP A 65 6.27 9.60 0.71
N THR A 66 5.98 9.86 1.99
CA THR A 66 4.62 10.02 2.49
C THR A 66 3.87 11.15 1.77
N ALA A 67 4.52 12.31 1.61
CA ALA A 67 3.92 13.46 0.93
C ALA A 67 3.65 13.18 -0.55
N GLU A 68 4.61 12.53 -1.23
CA GLU A 68 4.43 12.15 -2.64
C GLU A 68 3.30 11.11 -2.83
N ASN A 69 3.27 10.10 -1.96
CA ASN A 69 2.21 9.09 -1.98
C ASN A 69 0.83 9.71 -1.71
N THR A 70 0.75 10.66 -0.78
CA THR A 70 -0.48 11.40 -0.49
C THR A 70 -0.94 12.22 -1.71
N ARG A 71 -0.02 12.91 -2.40
CA ARG A 71 -0.33 13.63 -3.66
C ARG A 71 -0.84 12.68 -4.74
N LEU A 72 -0.20 11.53 -4.92
CA LEU A 72 -0.65 10.51 -5.88
C LEU A 72 -2.04 9.95 -5.53
N LYS A 73 -2.33 9.75 -4.23
CA LYS A 73 -3.66 9.34 -3.76
C LYS A 73 -4.73 10.37 -4.10
N ILE A 74 -4.47 11.65 -3.86
CA ILE A 74 -5.39 12.74 -4.17
C ILE A 74 -5.63 12.81 -5.68
N LEU A 75 -4.56 12.79 -6.48
CA LEU A 75 -4.64 12.81 -7.93
C LEU A 75 -5.50 11.65 -8.45
N TYR A 76 -5.20 10.42 -8.00
CA TYR A 76 -5.97 9.24 -8.39
C TYR A 76 -7.46 9.38 -8.03
N SER A 77 -7.76 9.83 -6.81
CA SER A 77 -9.14 9.98 -6.34
C SER A 77 -9.89 11.08 -7.10
N SER A 78 -9.22 12.19 -7.40
CA SER A 78 -9.80 13.30 -8.19
C SER A 78 -10.15 12.85 -9.60
N LEU A 79 -9.24 12.13 -10.27
CA LEU A 79 -9.47 11.61 -11.63
C LEU A 79 -10.57 10.55 -11.65
N THR A 80 -10.64 9.70 -10.62
CA THR A 80 -11.70 8.71 -10.48
C THR A 80 -13.07 9.38 -10.32
N THR A 81 -13.16 10.40 -9.45
CA THR A 81 -14.38 11.20 -9.26
C THR A 81 -14.78 11.90 -10.54
N PHE A 82 -13.82 12.50 -11.25
CA PHE A 82 -14.04 13.18 -12.52
C PHE A 82 -14.59 12.22 -13.59
N SER A 83 -13.98 11.03 -13.72
CA SER A 83 -14.47 9.98 -14.62
C SER A 83 -15.90 9.52 -14.26
N GLN A 84 -16.18 9.34 -12.97
CA GLN A 84 -17.53 8.99 -12.51
C GLN A 84 -18.57 10.06 -12.85
N TRP A 85 -18.25 11.35 -12.68
CA TRP A 85 -19.14 12.43 -13.07
C TRP A 85 -19.39 12.45 -14.58
N GLY A 86 -18.33 12.24 -15.39
CA GLY A 86 -18.48 12.12 -16.84
C GLY A 86 -19.46 11.00 -17.22
N SER A 87 -19.31 9.83 -16.61
CA SER A 87 -20.22 8.69 -16.81
C SER A 87 -21.67 9.02 -16.39
N LYS A 88 -21.85 9.70 -15.24
CA LYS A 88 -23.20 10.12 -14.79
C LYS A 88 -23.84 11.10 -15.75
N ILE A 89 -23.08 12.12 -16.23
CA ILE A 89 -23.58 13.10 -17.22
C ILE A 89 -23.95 12.40 -18.53
N ALA A 90 -23.10 11.50 -19.03
CA ALA A 90 -23.39 10.74 -20.25
C ALA A 90 -24.69 9.93 -20.12
N LYS A 91 -24.91 9.30 -18.96
CA LYS A 91 -26.13 8.52 -18.67
C LYS A 91 -27.42 9.33 -18.73
N LEU A 92 -27.37 10.66 -18.48
CA LEU A 92 -28.55 11.53 -18.62
C LEU A 92 -29.06 11.59 -20.07
N GLY A 93 -28.19 11.31 -21.05
CA GLY A 93 -28.58 11.26 -22.47
C GLY A 93 -29.27 9.95 -22.89
N PHE A 94 -29.36 8.94 -22.01
CA PHE A 94 -29.98 7.64 -22.33
C PHE A 94 -31.31 7.44 -21.60
N THR A 95 -32.22 6.71 -22.22
CA THR A 95 -33.44 6.21 -21.56
C THR A 95 -33.08 5.04 -20.59
N LYS A 96 -34.06 4.64 -19.76
CA LYS A 96 -33.94 3.47 -18.91
C LYS A 96 -33.63 2.14 -19.68
N HIS A 97 -33.91 2.11 -20.99
CA HIS A 97 -33.65 0.96 -21.87
C HIS A 97 -32.34 1.13 -22.69
N GLY A 98 -31.49 2.08 -22.36
CA GLY A 98 -30.21 2.29 -23.05
C GLY A 98 -30.29 2.95 -24.41
N GLN A 99 -31.47 3.38 -24.85
CA GLN A 99 -31.64 4.14 -26.09
C GLN A 99 -31.45 5.63 -25.84
N ALA A 100 -30.90 6.36 -26.82
CA ALA A 100 -30.74 7.80 -26.72
C ALA A 100 -32.13 8.48 -26.68
N HIS A 101 -32.28 9.48 -25.79
CA HIS A 101 -33.46 10.32 -25.79
C HIS A 101 -33.61 11.06 -27.14
N THR A 102 -34.82 11.13 -27.64
CA THR A 102 -35.14 11.86 -28.92
C THR A 102 -35.02 13.39 -28.82
N HIS A 103 -34.70 13.91 -27.61
CA HIS A 103 -34.53 15.35 -27.40
C HIS A 103 -33.18 15.85 -27.92
N LYS A 104 -33.17 17.04 -28.54
CA LYS A 104 -31.99 17.70 -29.14
C LYS A 104 -30.78 17.83 -28.19
N PHE A 105 -31.01 17.84 -26.87
CA PHE A 105 -29.95 17.96 -25.85
C PHE A 105 -29.37 16.61 -25.41
N ALA A 106 -30.01 15.47 -25.71
CA ALA A 106 -29.56 14.16 -25.25
C ALA A 106 -28.16 13.81 -25.80
N THR A 107 -27.94 14.08 -27.09
CA THR A 107 -26.64 13.85 -27.74
C THR A 107 -25.53 14.71 -27.13
N SER A 108 -25.85 15.94 -26.72
CA SER A 108 -24.90 16.85 -26.08
C SER A 108 -24.47 16.32 -24.71
N PHE A 109 -25.39 15.78 -23.89
CA PHE A 109 -25.04 15.15 -22.61
C PHE A 109 -24.14 13.92 -22.79
N VAL A 110 -24.42 13.07 -23.78
CA VAL A 110 -23.60 11.91 -24.11
C VAL A 110 -22.20 12.35 -24.55
N ALA A 111 -22.09 13.35 -25.42
CA ALA A 111 -20.82 13.83 -25.93
C ALA A 111 -19.98 14.47 -24.84
N ILE A 112 -20.54 15.42 -24.09
CA ILE A 112 -19.83 16.12 -23.01
C ILE A 112 -19.43 15.14 -21.91
N GLY A 113 -20.37 14.31 -21.44
CA GLY A 113 -20.12 13.30 -20.42
C GLY A 113 -19.09 12.26 -20.85
N GLY A 114 -19.13 11.85 -22.13
CA GLY A 114 -18.16 10.95 -22.73
C GLY A 114 -16.73 11.51 -22.76
N VAL A 115 -16.58 12.78 -23.12
CA VAL A 115 -15.26 13.46 -23.12
C VAL A 115 -14.71 13.56 -21.70
N ILE A 116 -15.53 13.97 -20.72
CA ILE A 116 -15.13 14.06 -19.32
C ILE A 116 -14.72 12.68 -18.78
N TRP A 117 -15.50 11.64 -19.08
CA TRP A 117 -15.21 10.27 -18.70
C TRP A 117 -13.89 9.79 -19.33
N LEU A 118 -13.65 10.07 -20.60
CA LEU A 118 -12.44 9.67 -21.32
C LEU A 118 -11.19 10.32 -20.69
N ILE A 119 -11.23 11.64 -20.44
CA ILE A 119 -10.12 12.37 -19.82
C ILE A 119 -9.81 11.79 -18.43
N GLY A 120 -10.84 11.57 -17.60
CA GLY A 120 -10.67 10.97 -16.27
C GLY A 120 -10.09 9.58 -16.35
N SER A 121 -10.57 8.75 -17.27
CA SER A 121 -10.11 7.35 -17.44
C SER A 121 -8.65 7.28 -17.91
N LEU A 122 -8.25 8.11 -18.87
CA LEU A 122 -6.86 8.23 -19.31
C LEU A 122 -5.95 8.69 -18.16
N GLY A 123 -6.41 9.67 -17.36
CA GLY A 123 -5.67 10.14 -16.20
C GLY A 123 -5.46 9.04 -15.15
N ILE A 124 -6.47 8.19 -14.92
CA ILE A 124 -6.34 7.02 -14.03
C ILE A 124 -5.27 6.05 -14.54
N LEU A 125 -5.26 5.74 -15.85
CA LEU A 125 -4.25 4.86 -16.45
C LEU A 125 -2.83 5.43 -16.30
N ILE A 126 -2.65 6.72 -16.56
CA ILE A 126 -1.36 7.41 -16.37
C ILE A 126 -0.92 7.33 -14.92
N THR A 127 -1.82 7.59 -13.97
CA THR A 127 -1.49 7.53 -12.54
C THR A 127 -1.10 6.11 -12.11
N ARG A 128 -1.77 5.07 -12.61
CA ARG A 128 -1.39 3.66 -12.38
C ARG A 128 0.01 3.37 -12.90
N PHE A 129 0.32 3.85 -14.09
CA PHE A 129 1.65 3.68 -14.70
C PHE A 129 2.76 4.37 -13.89
N ILE A 130 2.51 5.60 -13.42
CA ILE A 130 3.44 6.33 -12.54
C ILE A 130 3.67 5.55 -11.24
N LYS A 131 2.61 5.04 -10.60
CA LYS A 131 2.73 4.21 -9.40
C LYS A 131 3.60 2.99 -9.64
N TYR A 132 3.36 2.27 -10.74
CA TYR A 132 4.11 1.06 -11.09
C TYR A 132 5.62 1.33 -11.26
N ILE A 133 6.00 2.38 -11.97
CA ILE A 133 7.42 2.71 -12.20
C ILE A 133 8.09 3.20 -10.91
N SER A 134 7.42 4.03 -10.13
CA SER A 134 8.05 4.72 -8.99
C SER A 134 8.21 3.83 -7.77
N LEU A 135 7.29 2.91 -7.52
CA LEU A 135 7.19 2.29 -6.21
C LEU A 135 8.24 1.22 -5.93
N GLY A 136 8.56 0.38 -6.92
CA GLY A 136 9.49 -0.74 -6.71
C GLY A 136 10.85 -0.29 -6.19
N SER A 137 11.48 0.67 -6.86
CA SER A 137 12.80 1.17 -6.47
C SER A 137 12.78 1.94 -5.13
N ARG A 138 11.68 2.61 -4.81
CA ARG A 138 11.51 3.33 -3.53
C ARG A 138 11.37 2.37 -2.36
N THR A 139 10.62 1.29 -2.53
CA THR A 139 10.44 0.28 -1.48
C THR A 139 11.77 -0.31 -1.05
N PHE A 140 12.62 -0.75 -1.98
CA PHE A 140 13.95 -1.26 -1.66
C PHE A 140 14.85 -0.23 -0.98
N LYS A 141 14.84 1.01 -1.47
CA LYS A 141 15.62 2.08 -0.83
C LYS A 141 15.17 2.36 0.60
N ASN A 142 13.86 2.35 0.85
CA ASN A 142 13.31 2.57 2.19
C ASN A 142 13.61 1.40 3.11
N ASP A 143 13.54 0.17 2.64
CA ASP A 143 13.93 -1.01 3.40
C ASP A 143 15.39 -0.94 3.84
N GLN A 144 16.31 -0.64 2.91
CA GLN A 144 17.73 -0.50 3.21
C GLN A 144 18.02 0.67 4.17
N LYS A 145 17.37 1.83 3.97
CA LYS A 145 17.52 2.97 4.87
C LYS A 145 17.03 2.64 6.27
N THR A 146 15.87 2.01 6.37
CA THR A 146 15.29 1.58 7.65
C THR A 146 16.26 0.65 8.37
N LYS A 147 16.77 -0.39 7.71
CA LYS A 147 17.76 -1.30 8.30
C LYS A 147 19.01 -0.59 8.81
N ARG A 148 19.52 0.40 8.07
CA ARG A 148 20.67 1.20 8.49
C ARG A 148 20.38 2.10 9.69
N LEU A 149 19.18 2.65 9.79
CA LEU A 149 18.80 3.55 10.87
C LEU A 149 18.58 2.81 12.18
N ILE A 150 17.89 1.67 12.14
CA ILE A 150 17.59 0.89 13.34
C ILE A 150 18.70 -0.08 13.73
N GLN A 151 19.66 -0.34 12.84
CA GLN A 151 20.83 -1.20 13.04
C GLN A 151 20.50 -2.61 13.57
N ASN A 152 19.31 -3.12 13.24
CA ASN A 152 18.85 -4.45 13.60
C ASN A 152 18.02 -5.07 12.46
N ASP A 153 17.62 -6.32 12.60
CA ASP A 153 16.85 -7.06 11.58
C ASP A 153 15.32 -7.00 11.81
N ALA A 154 14.81 -6.10 12.64
CA ALA A 154 13.38 -5.96 12.92
C ALA A 154 12.52 -5.83 11.66
N ASN A 155 12.99 -5.06 10.66
CA ASN A 155 12.31 -4.92 9.37
C ASN A 155 12.23 -6.26 8.61
N VAL A 156 13.29 -7.08 8.67
CA VAL A 156 13.33 -8.42 8.06
C VAL A 156 12.34 -9.34 8.78
N GLN A 157 12.30 -9.28 10.11
CA GLN A 157 11.36 -10.08 10.92
C GLN A 157 9.91 -9.74 10.58
N THR A 158 9.59 -8.45 10.44
CA THR A 158 8.27 -8.00 9.99
C THR A 158 7.90 -8.59 8.62
N LEU A 159 8.82 -8.54 7.66
CA LEU A 159 8.58 -9.10 6.32
C LEU A 159 8.36 -10.61 6.37
N LEU A 160 9.15 -11.34 7.17
CA LEU A 160 8.97 -12.77 7.40
C LEU A 160 7.61 -13.08 8.02
N ARG A 161 7.18 -12.32 9.04
CA ARG A 161 5.86 -12.48 9.65
C ARG A 161 4.75 -12.32 8.62
N ILE A 162 4.80 -11.28 7.78
CA ILE A 162 3.83 -11.07 6.71
C ILE A 162 3.85 -12.24 5.72
N TYR A 163 5.04 -12.75 5.38
CA TYR A 163 5.20 -13.85 4.44
C TYR A 163 4.53 -15.14 4.91
N VAL A 164 4.64 -15.44 6.20
CA VAL A 164 4.04 -16.66 6.79
C VAL A 164 2.59 -16.48 7.21
N HIS A 165 2.12 -15.24 7.38
CA HIS A 165 0.75 -14.96 7.82
C HIS A 165 -0.28 -15.38 6.75
N HIS A 166 -1.38 -16.03 7.18
CA HIS A 166 -2.40 -16.58 6.27
C HIS A 166 -3.09 -15.55 5.39
N SER A 167 -3.33 -14.35 5.90
CA SER A 167 -3.89 -13.21 5.16
C SER A 167 -2.83 -12.32 4.53
N GLY A 168 -1.53 -12.63 4.72
CA GLY A 168 -0.43 -11.80 4.24
C GLY A 168 -0.59 -10.35 4.66
N SER A 169 -0.47 -9.45 3.70
CA SER A 169 -0.63 -8.00 3.87
C SER A 169 -1.89 -7.43 3.21
N GLN A 170 -2.86 -8.27 2.84
CA GLN A 170 -4.03 -7.85 2.07
C GLN A 170 -4.95 -6.93 2.88
N ILE A 171 -5.53 -5.96 2.18
CA ILE A 171 -6.58 -5.06 2.67
C ILE A 171 -7.83 -5.30 1.84
N HIS A 172 -8.95 -5.59 2.50
CA HIS A 172 -10.20 -5.97 1.84
C HIS A 172 -11.14 -4.79 1.56
N SER A 173 -10.77 -3.59 2.03
CA SER A 173 -11.52 -2.37 1.76
C SER A 173 -11.65 -2.10 0.25
N GLU A 174 -12.78 -1.57 -0.18
CA GLU A 174 -13.01 -1.06 -1.55
C GLU A 174 -11.98 0.01 -1.97
N TYR A 175 -11.33 0.65 -1.01
CA TYR A 175 -10.28 1.65 -1.24
C TYR A 175 -8.87 1.06 -1.38
N ALA A 176 -8.69 -0.26 -1.22
CA ALA A 176 -7.39 -0.93 -1.21
C ALA A 176 -6.52 -0.56 -2.42
N GLU A 177 -7.09 -0.55 -3.63
CA GLU A 177 -6.35 -0.16 -4.85
C GLU A 177 -5.86 1.30 -4.78
N SER A 178 -6.70 2.20 -4.29
CA SER A 178 -6.37 3.63 -4.26
C SER A 178 -5.27 3.97 -3.27
N ILE A 179 -5.12 3.19 -2.18
CA ILE A 179 -4.11 3.36 -1.13
C ILE A 179 -2.93 2.39 -1.25
N SER A 180 -2.96 1.44 -2.17
CA SER A 180 -1.96 0.37 -2.29
C SER A 180 -0.52 0.87 -2.29
N HIS A 181 -0.23 1.98 -2.98
CA HIS A 181 1.10 2.60 -3.05
C HIS A 181 1.57 3.28 -1.75
N MET A 182 0.67 3.49 -0.79
CA MET A 182 0.98 4.05 0.52
C MET A 182 1.32 2.96 1.54
N CYS A 183 0.94 1.72 1.27
CA CYS A 183 1.08 0.60 2.18
C CYS A 183 2.54 0.15 2.36
N PHE A 184 2.81 -0.52 3.47
CA PHE A 184 4.11 -1.16 3.74
C PHE A 184 4.40 -2.31 2.79
N ALA A 185 3.37 -3.14 2.55
CA ALA A 185 3.44 -4.28 1.66
C ALA A 185 2.18 -4.33 0.77
N ASN A 186 2.20 -5.25 -0.20
CA ASN A 186 1.13 -5.34 -1.18
C ASN A 186 -0.24 -5.55 -0.54
N SER A 187 -1.13 -4.56 -0.70
CA SER A 187 -2.47 -4.57 -0.13
C SER A 187 -3.51 -5.30 -1.00
N LEU A 188 -3.15 -5.65 -2.24
CA LEU A 188 -4.05 -6.32 -3.18
C LEU A 188 -3.83 -7.83 -3.17
N SER A 189 -4.80 -8.60 -3.68
CA SER A 189 -4.64 -10.05 -3.79
C SER A 189 -3.44 -10.41 -4.70
N PRO A 190 -2.75 -11.54 -4.45
CA PRO A 190 -1.57 -11.93 -5.23
C PRO A 190 -1.83 -12.08 -6.73
N GLN A 191 -3.06 -12.44 -7.13
CA GLN A 191 -3.46 -12.58 -8.52
C GLN A 191 -3.76 -11.24 -9.21
N ASN A 192 -3.78 -10.14 -8.46
CA ASN A 192 -4.07 -8.83 -9.04
C ASN A 192 -2.85 -8.34 -9.81
N TRP A 193 -3.02 -8.15 -11.14
CA TRP A 193 -1.99 -7.62 -12.02
C TRP A 193 -1.56 -6.18 -11.69
N MET A 194 -2.32 -5.50 -10.82
CA MET A 194 -2.00 -4.15 -10.34
C MET A 194 -1.11 -4.16 -9.09
N ASN A 195 -0.50 -5.29 -8.75
CA ASN A 195 0.48 -5.34 -7.69
C ASN A 195 1.71 -4.50 -8.06
N ILE A 196 1.98 -3.50 -7.25
CA ILE A 196 3.03 -2.50 -7.48
C ILE A 196 4.20 -2.61 -6.50
N HIS A 197 4.00 -3.32 -5.37
CA HIS A 197 5.08 -3.61 -4.44
C HIS A 197 5.93 -4.79 -4.92
N PRO A 198 7.24 -4.76 -4.69
CA PRO A 198 8.09 -5.93 -4.90
C PRO A 198 7.61 -7.10 -4.04
N ALA A 199 7.86 -8.32 -4.51
CA ALA A 199 7.58 -9.53 -3.74
C ALA A 199 8.31 -9.49 -2.39
N ILE A 200 7.65 -9.99 -1.33
CA ILE A 200 8.21 -9.98 0.02
C ILE A 200 9.52 -10.77 0.07
N GLU A 201 9.57 -11.90 -0.63
CA GLU A 201 10.76 -12.74 -0.75
C GLU A 201 11.95 -11.95 -1.33
N GLN A 202 11.68 -11.14 -2.34
CA GLN A 202 12.71 -10.30 -2.98
C GLN A 202 13.19 -9.21 -2.03
N ARG A 203 12.30 -8.60 -1.24
CA ARG A 203 12.67 -7.61 -0.22
C ARG A 203 13.51 -8.22 0.89
N ILE A 204 13.17 -9.43 1.35
CA ILE A 204 13.95 -10.17 2.36
C ILE A 204 15.34 -10.49 1.80
N TYR A 205 15.43 -10.99 0.56
CA TYR A 205 16.71 -11.29 -0.09
C TYR A 205 17.62 -10.07 -0.18
N GLU A 206 17.11 -8.93 -0.58
CA GLU A 206 17.87 -7.67 -0.67
C GLU A 206 18.36 -7.16 0.70
N LEU A 207 17.61 -7.43 1.77
CA LEU A 207 17.97 -7.05 3.13
C LEU A 207 18.94 -8.04 3.78
N ASN A 208 18.76 -9.33 3.58
CA ASN A 208 19.57 -10.39 4.16
C ASN A 208 19.62 -11.61 3.22
N PRO A 209 20.57 -11.65 2.27
CA PRO A 209 20.69 -12.74 1.30
C PRO A 209 20.96 -14.11 1.95
N GLY A 210 21.73 -14.16 3.05
CA GLY A 210 22.05 -15.41 3.76
C GLY A 210 20.81 -16.07 4.35
N LEU A 211 19.92 -15.28 4.93
CA LEU A 211 18.70 -15.77 5.56
C LEU A 211 17.78 -16.54 4.60
N VAL A 212 17.71 -16.11 3.33
CA VAL A 212 16.87 -16.75 2.31
C VAL A 212 17.41 -18.14 1.95
N GLN A 213 18.74 -18.32 1.95
CA GLN A 213 19.38 -19.59 1.68
C GLN A 213 19.19 -20.57 2.84
N ASP A 214 19.32 -20.07 4.08
CA ASP A 214 19.25 -20.90 5.29
C ASP A 214 17.82 -21.36 5.61
N LEU A 215 16.82 -20.49 5.38
CA LEU A 215 15.45 -20.77 5.81
C LEU A 215 14.63 -21.59 4.83
N GLN A 216 15.08 -21.81 3.57
CA GLN A 216 14.24 -22.39 2.52
C GLN A 216 12.80 -21.85 2.64
N LEU A 217 12.56 -20.61 2.27
CA LEU A 217 11.32 -19.83 2.55
C LEU A 217 10.01 -20.61 2.34
N GLU A 218 10.01 -21.59 1.44
CA GLU A 218 8.85 -22.48 1.24
C GLU A 218 8.51 -23.35 2.46
N ASN A 219 9.52 -23.71 3.26
CA ASN A 219 9.29 -24.49 4.48
C ASN A 219 8.71 -23.63 5.60
N LEU A 220 8.94 -22.32 5.61
CA LEU A 220 8.34 -21.42 6.59
C LEU A 220 6.82 -21.31 6.45
N LYS A 221 6.28 -21.45 5.26
CA LYS A 221 4.82 -21.52 5.06
C LYS A 221 4.18 -22.68 5.80
N LYS A 222 4.93 -23.76 6.05
CA LYS A 222 4.47 -24.91 6.83
C LYS A 222 4.48 -24.65 8.34
N LEU A 223 5.27 -23.66 8.80
CA LEU A 223 5.44 -23.33 10.22
C LEU A 223 4.51 -22.22 10.70
N ARG A 224 3.47 -21.94 9.97
CA ARG A 224 2.50 -20.84 10.06
C ARG A 224 1.96 -20.52 11.47
N ASN A 225 2.01 -21.46 12.38
CA ASN A 225 1.43 -21.33 13.73
C ASN A 225 2.49 -21.30 14.85
N GLN A 226 3.77 -21.21 14.52
CA GLN A 226 4.83 -21.11 15.52
C GLN A 226 5.35 -19.68 15.65
N PRO A 227 5.69 -19.19 16.85
CA PRO A 227 6.31 -17.88 17.02
C PRO A 227 7.67 -17.88 16.31
N LEU A 228 7.90 -16.90 15.40
CA LEU A 228 9.13 -16.80 14.59
C LEU A 228 10.39 -16.70 15.45
N PHE A 229 10.27 -16.19 16.67
CA PHE A 229 11.39 -16.11 17.63
C PHE A 229 12.05 -17.45 17.92
N SER A 230 11.28 -18.56 17.88
CA SER A 230 11.85 -19.91 18.05
C SER A 230 12.69 -20.37 16.86
N LEU A 231 12.44 -19.83 15.66
CA LEU A 231 13.18 -20.14 14.43
C LEU A 231 14.54 -19.42 14.39
N PHE A 232 14.60 -18.17 14.83
CA PHE A 232 15.88 -17.43 14.89
C PHE A 232 16.83 -18.02 15.92
N ARG A 233 16.31 -18.57 17.03
CA ARG A 233 17.12 -19.22 18.08
C ARG A 233 17.74 -20.56 17.64
N SER A 234 17.20 -21.19 16.61
CA SER A 234 17.73 -22.44 16.06
C SER A 234 18.79 -22.24 14.97
N LEU A 235 19.04 -20.96 14.58
CA LEU A 235 20.01 -20.59 13.55
C LEU A 235 21.28 -19.92 14.14
N GLU A 236 21.31 -19.65 15.47
CA GLU A 236 22.53 -19.33 16.25
C GLU A 236 23.19 -20.63 16.73
#